data_239d0f1b7cc94047e5a7d3208672470c
#
_entry.id   239d0f1b7cc94047e5a7d3208672470c
#
_cell.length_a   1.000
_cell.length_b   1.000
_cell.length_c   1.000
_cell.angle_alpha   90.00
_cell.angle_beta   90.00
_cell.angle_gamma   90.00
#
_symmetry.space_group_name_H-M   'P 1'
#
loop_
_entity.id
_entity.type
_entity.pdbx_description
1 polymer ?
#
loop_
_entity_poly.entity_id
_entity_poly.type
_entity_poly.pdbx_seq_one_letter_code
_entity_poly.pdbx_strand_id
1 'polypeptide(L)'
;MHNTEATVRGGVINIVTEKQPRRRFADASYSYGSFNTHKSYVHFGQALKNGFTYEVNAFQNYSDNDYRVDAPVKNFDTGSFNEAEKVRVRRFHDNYQNEAVVAKAGVTGKSWADRLMVGLTYSHMYKDIQTGVRQKTVFGEKHRYGHSLMPSLEYSKRNLLVEGLNVVLTANYNRNSTVNVDTARYQYNWLGERHELNSPGEQSYQYTRSDNDNWNGTLTANYNIGQAHLFTFNNVFSSFRRHNTSLLAVKEQTDAIAKETRKNITGLSYRLMPSERWNISVFGKYYRQYVAGPMATTATGSDYERTSRNVSSWGYGAAGTCFILPELQVKLSYEKAYRLPTIEEMFGDEDLESGDIGIRPENSDNLNLNISWSGKMGDHSLYAEGSLVFRDTKDYIQRNVQDLSGGRENATYTNYGKVLTKGYNLSVRYMFRNVLSV
;
A
#
# COMPACT_ATOMS: atom_id res chain seq x y z
N MET A 1 5.47 -7.37 -19.73
CA MET A 1 5.96 -6.08 -19.17
C MET A 1 6.23 -6.32 -17.70
N HIS A 2 7.50 -6.36 -17.31
CA HIS A 2 7.84 -6.45 -15.89
C HIS A 2 7.86 -5.02 -15.34
N ASN A 3 6.84 -4.66 -14.55
CA ASN A 3 6.97 -3.52 -13.67
C ASN A 3 8.04 -3.89 -12.64
N THR A 4 9.18 -3.24 -12.72
CA THR A 4 10.19 -3.25 -11.66
C THR A 4 9.67 -2.34 -10.53
N GLU A 5 8.61 -2.76 -9.84
CA GLU A 5 8.23 -2.10 -8.62
C GLU A 5 9.31 -2.32 -7.57
N ALA A 6 9.76 -1.23 -7.05
CA ALA A 6 11.06 -1.09 -6.40
C ALA A 6 11.15 -1.69 -4.99
N THR A 7 10.08 -2.26 -4.42
CA THR A 7 10.09 -2.67 -3.00
C THR A 7 9.12 -3.80 -2.67
N VAL A 8 8.96 -4.81 -3.55
CA VAL A 8 8.01 -5.88 -3.25
C VAL A 8 8.70 -7.03 -2.52
N ARG A 9 8.23 -7.30 -1.31
CA ARG A 9 8.52 -8.50 -0.54
C ARG A 9 7.36 -9.47 -0.68
N GLY A 10 7.60 -10.67 -1.15
CA GLY A 10 6.60 -11.72 -1.19
C GLY A 10 5.91 -11.95 -2.53
N GLY A 11 6.05 -11.07 -3.49
CA GLY A 11 5.49 -11.23 -4.82
C GLY A 11 4.91 -9.92 -5.39
N VAL A 12 4.67 -9.90 -6.69
CA VAL A 12 4.04 -8.78 -7.41
C VAL A 12 2.75 -9.26 -8.02
N ILE A 13 1.64 -8.60 -7.70
CA ILE A 13 0.37 -8.76 -8.42
C ILE A 13 0.29 -7.60 -9.41
N ASN A 14 0.40 -7.90 -10.70
CA ASN A 14 0.22 -6.91 -11.75
C ASN A 14 -1.22 -6.95 -12.26
N ILE A 15 -2.02 -5.95 -11.89
CA ILE A 15 -3.39 -5.79 -12.40
C ILE A 15 -3.31 -5.00 -13.70
N VAL A 16 -3.52 -5.70 -14.82
CA VAL A 16 -3.57 -5.07 -16.14
C VAL A 16 -5.02 -4.70 -16.44
N THR A 17 -5.32 -3.42 -16.41
CA THR A 17 -6.63 -2.90 -16.86
C THR A 17 -6.63 -2.69 -18.37
N GLU A 18 -7.81 -2.76 -18.99
CA GLU A 18 -7.97 -2.45 -20.40
C GLU A 18 -7.61 -0.97 -20.66
N LYS A 19 -6.49 -0.76 -21.36
CA LYS A 19 -5.99 0.61 -21.65
C LYS A 19 -6.58 1.24 -22.90
N GLN A 20 -7.25 0.42 -23.75
CA GLN A 20 -7.94 0.95 -24.92
C GLN A 20 -9.38 1.31 -24.51
N PRO A 21 -9.75 2.58 -24.56
CA PRO A 21 -11.10 2.97 -24.21
C PRO A 21 -12.07 2.38 -25.24
N ARG A 22 -13.11 1.70 -24.76
CA ARG A 22 -14.24 1.31 -25.58
C ARG A 22 -14.84 2.56 -26.19
N ARG A 23 -15.36 2.45 -27.39
CA ARG A 23 -15.95 3.59 -28.10
C ARG A 23 -17.01 4.30 -27.25
N ARG A 24 -17.74 3.56 -26.45
CA ARG A 24 -18.72 4.04 -25.47
C ARG A 24 -19.02 2.92 -24.48
N PHE A 25 -19.08 3.24 -23.20
CA PHE A 25 -19.45 2.28 -22.14
C PHE A 25 -20.15 3.00 -20.99
N ALA A 26 -21.01 2.26 -20.28
CA ALA A 26 -21.62 2.65 -19.02
C ALA A 26 -21.92 1.38 -18.24
N ASP A 27 -21.41 1.32 -17.01
CA ASP A 27 -21.59 0.22 -16.08
C ASP A 27 -22.07 0.80 -14.75
N ALA A 28 -23.04 0.14 -14.10
CA ALA A 28 -23.50 0.48 -12.77
C ALA A 28 -23.76 -0.79 -11.97
N SER A 29 -23.46 -0.74 -10.69
CA SER A 29 -23.80 -1.82 -9.79
C SER A 29 -24.21 -1.30 -8.43
N TYR A 30 -25.09 -2.05 -7.78
CA TYR A 30 -25.45 -1.88 -6.39
C TYR A 30 -25.45 -3.23 -5.71
N SER A 31 -24.92 -3.29 -4.50
CA SER A 31 -24.99 -4.49 -3.66
C SER A 31 -25.38 -4.12 -2.25
N TYR A 32 -26.20 -4.98 -1.65
CA TYR A 32 -26.58 -4.93 -0.27
C TYR A 32 -26.15 -6.24 0.42
N GLY A 33 -25.56 -6.14 1.59
CA GLY A 33 -25.03 -7.28 2.32
C GLY A 33 -25.26 -7.20 3.82
N SER A 34 -24.76 -8.18 4.55
CA SER A 34 -24.82 -8.25 6.01
C SER A 34 -24.26 -6.97 6.64
N PHE A 35 -24.73 -6.64 7.85
CA PHE A 35 -24.29 -5.47 8.62
C PHE A 35 -24.65 -4.15 7.95
N ASN A 36 -25.81 -4.11 7.30
CA ASN A 36 -26.32 -2.94 6.58
C ASN A 36 -25.28 -2.41 5.56
N THR A 37 -24.59 -3.33 4.87
CA THR A 37 -23.52 -2.96 3.94
C THR A 37 -24.13 -2.58 2.60
N HIS A 38 -23.89 -1.35 2.17
CA HIS A 38 -24.27 -0.80 0.87
C HIS A 38 -23.03 -0.50 0.07
N LYS A 39 -22.99 -0.95 -1.20
CA LYS A 39 -21.94 -0.58 -2.16
C LYS A 39 -22.60 -0.17 -3.46
N SER A 40 -22.33 1.04 -3.89
CA SER A 40 -22.76 1.57 -5.18
C SER A 40 -21.56 1.88 -6.03
N TYR A 41 -21.67 1.63 -7.31
CA TYR A 41 -20.61 1.90 -8.28
C TYR A 41 -21.25 2.33 -9.60
N VAL A 42 -20.66 3.37 -10.20
CA VAL A 42 -21.01 3.86 -11.55
C VAL A 42 -19.72 4.14 -12.29
N HIS A 43 -19.64 3.64 -13.52
CA HIS A 43 -18.50 3.89 -14.40
C HIS A 43 -18.97 4.10 -15.83
N PHE A 44 -18.64 5.22 -16.41
CA PHE A 44 -18.97 5.51 -17.80
C PHE A 44 -17.87 6.32 -18.48
N GLY A 45 -17.85 6.23 -19.79
CA GLY A 45 -16.87 6.97 -20.58
C GLY A 45 -17.06 6.76 -22.07
N GLN A 46 -16.28 7.53 -22.82
CA GLN A 46 -16.29 7.48 -24.26
C GLN A 46 -14.94 7.89 -24.86
N ALA A 47 -14.54 7.19 -25.93
CA ALA A 47 -13.50 7.65 -26.85
C ALA A 47 -14.13 8.14 -28.13
N LEU A 48 -13.91 9.40 -28.47
CA LEU A 48 -14.38 10.03 -29.70
C LEU A 48 -13.44 9.68 -30.86
N LYS A 49 -13.96 9.79 -32.10
CA LYS A 49 -13.20 9.51 -33.34
C LYS A 49 -11.95 10.40 -33.50
N ASN A 50 -11.96 11.60 -32.92
CA ASN A 50 -10.83 12.53 -32.95
C ASN A 50 -9.76 12.20 -31.89
N GLY A 51 -9.92 11.11 -31.11
CA GLY A 51 -9.03 10.68 -30.06
C GLY A 51 -9.28 11.30 -28.68
N PHE A 52 -10.18 12.27 -28.55
CA PHE A 52 -10.58 12.76 -27.24
C PHE A 52 -11.29 11.65 -26.45
N THR A 53 -10.88 11.47 -25.21
CA THR A 53 -11.37 10.39 -24.35
C THR A 53 -11.68 10.96 -22.97
N TYR A 54 -12.80 10.56 -22.39
CA TYR A 54 -13.14 10.85 -21.01
C TYR A 54 -13.72 9.63 -20.31
N GLU A 55 -13.51 9.54 -19.02
CA GLU A 55 -14.11 8.53 -18.15
C GLU A 55 -14.43 9.13 -16.78
N VAL A 56 -15.52 8.67 -16.20
CA VAL A 56 -15.93 9.01 -14.83
C VAL A 56 -16.25 7.73 -14.09
N ASN A 57 -15.70 7.60 -12.91
CA ASN A 57 -15.93 6.51 -11.98
C ASN A 57 -16.35 7.10 -10.65
N ALA A 58 -17.45 6.63 -10.09
CA ALA A 58 -17.91 7.03 -8.77
C ALA A 58 -18.30 5.79 -7.98
N PHE A 59 -17.95 5.78 -6.69
CA PHE A 59 -18.38 4.72 -5.80
C PHE A 59 -18.74 5.25 -4.41
N GLN A 60 -19.57 4.51 -3.72
CA GLN A 60 -19.94 4.70 -2.33
C GLN A 60 -19.95 3.35 -1.64
N ASN A 61 -19.37 3.30 -0.43
CA ASN A 61 -19.45 2.16 0.47
C ASN A 61 -19.94 2.66 1.83
N TYR A 62 -20.87 1.93 2.42
CA TYR A 62 -21.35 2.14 3.77
C TYR A 62 -21.53 0.79 4.46
N SER A 63 -21.22 0.71 5.75
CA SER A 63 -21.53 -0.46 6.58
C SER A 63 -21.58 -0.07 8.05
N ASP A 64 -22.52 -0.65 8.80
CA ASP A 64 -22.58 -0.54 10.26
C ASP A 64 -21.46 -1.36 10.92
N ASN A 65 -20.89 -2.36 10.22
CA ASN A 65 -19.88 -3.28 10.72
C ASN A 65 -20.20 -3.90 12.09
N ASP A 66 -21.47 -4.07 12.40
CA ASP A 66 -21.97 -4.49 13.70
C ASP A 66 -21.97 -6.02 13.92
N TYR A 67 -20.99 -6.68 13.30
CA TYR A 67 -20.79 -8.13 13.46
C TYR A 67 -20.37 -8.51 14.88
N ARG A 68 -20.56 -9.80 15.20
CA ARG A 68 -20.22 -10.33 16.53
C ARG A 68 -18.75 -10.78 16.59
N VAL A 69 -18.11 -10.52 17.73
CA VAL A 69 -16.75 -10.94 18.06
C VAL A 69 -16.73 -11.63 19.41
N ASP A 70 -15.76 -12.51 19.63
CA ASP A 70 -15.50 -13.10 20.94
C ASP A 70 -14.38 -12.29 21.60
N ALA A 71 -14.72 -11.52 22.63
CA ALA A 71 -13.81 -10.57 23.27
C ALA A 71 -13.88 -10.62 24.81
N PRO A 72 -12.77 -10.33 25.50
CA PRO A 72 -12.78 -10.19 26.96
C PRO A 72 -13.50 -8.89 27.34
N VAL A 73 -14.36 -8.97 28.35
CA VAL A 73 -15.10 -7.79 28.86
C VAL A 73 -14.34 -7.19 30.02
N LYS A 74 -14.13 -5.88 30.01
CA LYS A 74 -13.57 -5.14 31.14
C LYS A 74 -14.59 -5.03 32.24
N ASN A 75 -14.20 -5.41 33.45
CA ASN A 75 -14.96 -5.12 34.68
C ASN A 75 -14.47 -3.77 35.22
N PHE A 76 -15.35 -2.78 35.32
CA PHE A 76 -14.99 -1.44 35.77
C PHE A 76 -14.73 -1.35 37.30
N ASP A 77 -15.32 -2.23 38.11
CA ASP A 77 -15.11 -2.23 39.55
C ASP A 77 -13.71 -2.71 39.92
N THR A 78 -13.20 -3.71 39.21
CA THR A 78 -11.87 -4.30 39.45
C THR A 78 -10.80 -3.75 38.51
N GLY A 79 -11.18 -3.09 37.42
CA GLY A 79 -10.29 -2.61 36.36
C GLY A 79 -9.68 -3.74 35.51
N SER A 80 -10.05 -5.00 35.74
CA SER A 80 -9.44 -6.19 35.13
C SER A 80 -10.20 -6.69 33.90
N PHE A 81 -9.51 -7.47 33.07
CA PHE A 81 -10.05 -8.24 31.97
C PHE A 81 -9.93 -9.72 32.30
N ASN A 82 -11.00 -10.51 32.12
CA ASN A 82 -10.88 -11.96 32.13
C ASN A 82 -10.59 -12.44 30.69
N GLU A 83 -9.32 -12.56 30.34
CA GLU A 83 -8.90 -12.99 29.00
C GLU A 83 -9.24 -14.47 28.70
N ALA A 84 -9.46 -15.27 29.74
CA ALA A 84 -9.86 -16.67 29.61
C ALA A 84 -11.36 -16.82 29.29
N GLU A 85 -12.18 -15.87 29.69
CA GLU A 85 -13.63 -15.88 29.46
C GLU A 85 -14.02 -14.83 28.44
N LYS A 86 -13.97 -15.22 27.16
CA LYS A 86 -14.46 -14.37 26.08
C LYS A 86 -15.97 -14.47 25.96
N VAL A 87 -16.61 -13.32 25.83
CA VAL A 87 -18.05 -13.20 25.62
C VAL A 87 -18.32 -12.85 24.16
N ARG A 88 -19.35 -13.47 23.57
CA ARG A 88 -19.77 -13.16 22.21
C ARG A 88 -20.63 -11.91 22.20
N VAL A 89 -20.00 -10.80 21.82
CA VAL A 89 -20.57 -9.44 21.82
C VAL A 89 -20.74 -8.89 20.43
N ARG A 90 -21.61 -7.90 20.26
CA ARG A 90 -21.83 -7.18 19.01
C ARG A 90 -21.04 -5.87 19.02
N ARG A 91 -20.42 -5.53 17.88
CA ARG A 91 -19.84 -4.20 17.68
C ARG A 91 -20.96 -3.16 17.63
N PHE A 92 -20.76 -1.99 18.20
CA PHE A 92 -21.79 -0.95 18.32
C PHE A 92 -21.31 0.45 17.91
N HIS A 93 -20.00 0.62 17.64
CA HIS A 93 -19.37 1.88 17.24
C HIS A 93 -18.27 1.61 16.20
N ASP A 94 -18.66 1.08 15.01
CA ASP A 94 -17.71 0.72 13.95
C ASP A 94 -18.25 1.06 12.55
N ASN A 95 -19.15 2.06 12.47
CA ASN A 95 -19.69 2.52 11.19
C ASN A 95 -18.56 3.00 10.28
N TYR A 96 -18.71 2.71 9.02
CA TYR A 96 -17.79 3.13 7.98
C TYR A 96 -18.54 3.65 6.77
N GLN A 97 -18.15 4.84 6.31
CA GLN A 97 -18.64 5.44 5.08
C GLN A 97 -17.46 5.94 4.26
N ASN A 98 -17.47 5.64 2.97
CA ASN A 98 -16.46 6.14 2.03
C ASN A 98 -17.08 6.31 0.65
N GLU A 99 -16.84 7.47 0.05
CA GLU A 99 -17.26 7.81 -1.30
C GLU A 99 -16.13 8.48 -2.07
N ALA A 100 -16.08 8.23 -3.37
CA ALA A 100 -15.15 8.92 -4.25
C ALA A 100 -15.71 9.09 -5.67
N VAL A 101 -15.27 10.16 -6.30
CA VAL A 101 -15.48 10.43 -7.73
C VAL A 101 -14.10 10.62 -8.37
N VAL A 102 -13.87 9.89 -9.45
CA VAL A 102 -12.67 9.98 -10.29
C VAL A 102 -13.11 10.39 -11.68
N ALA A 103 -12.70 11.55 -12.13
CA ALA A 103 -12.93 12.02 -13.49
C ALA A 103 -11.60 12.13 -14.23
N LYS A 104 -11.51 11.58 -15.45
CA LYS A 104 -10.34 11.69 -16.32
C LYS A 104 -10.75 12.14 -17.70
N ALA A 105 -9.94 13.00 -18.30
CA ALA A 105 -10.10 13.42 -19.68
C ALA A 105 -8.74 13.58 -20.37
N GLY A 106 -8.70 13.36 -21.68
CA GLY A 106 -7.46 13.47 -22.40
C GLY A 106 -7.55 13.04 -23.85
N VAL A 107 -6.44 12.62 -24.41
CA VAL A 107 -6.35 12.20 -25.81
C VAL A 107 -5.62 10.87 -25.93
N THR A 108 -6.03 10.09 -26.95
CA THR A 108 -5.41 8.83 -27.32
C THR A 108 -5.12 8.78 -28.82
N GLY A 109 -4.09 7.99 -29.22
CA GLY A 109 -3.77 7.74 -30.62
C GLY A 109 -3.26 8.97 -31.39
N LYS A 110 -2.55 9.89 -30.72
CA LYS A 110 -1.90 11.03 -31.35
C LYS A 110 -0.44 10.71 -31.72
N SER A 111 0.10 11.44 -32.72
CA SER A 111 1.50 11.28 -33.13
C SER A 111 2.49 11.50 -31.99
N TRP A 112 2.20 12.42 -31.09
CA TRP A 112 3.02 12.79 -29.94
C TRP A 112 2.65 12.08 -28.62
N ALA A 113 1.49 11.39 -28.54
CA ALA A 113 1.09 10.63 -27.37
C ALA A 113 0.16 9.46 -27.79
N ASP A 114 0.50 8.25 -27.41
CA ASP A 114 -0.42 7.11 -27.53
C ASP A 114 -1.55 7.27 -26.51
N ARG A 115 -1.24 7.84 -25.34
CA ARG A 115 -2.20 8.21 -24.30
C ARG A 115 -1.68 9.41 -23.51
N LEU A 116 -2.50 10.43 -23.36
CA LEU A 116 -2.32 11.50 -22.39
C LEU A 116 -3.65 11.73 -21.68
N MET A 117 -3.69 11.52 -20.37
CA MET A 117 -4.90 11.74 -19.55
C MET A 117 -4.55 12.61 -18.36
N VAL A 118 -5.43 13.57 -18.09
CA VAL A 118 -5.45 14.34 -16.83
C VAL A 118 -6.66 13.89 -16.04
N GLY A 119 -6.48 13.65 -14.77
CA GLY A 119 -7.52 13.18 -13.87
C GLY A 119 -7.65 14.06 -12.62
N LEU A 120 -8.83 14.01 -12.03
CA LEU A 120 -9.13 14.59 -10.74
C LEU A 120 -9.92 13.57 -9.92
N THR A 121 -9.43 13.26 -8.71
CA THR A 121 -10.15 12.43 -7.74
C THR A 121 -10.53 13.29 -6.54
N TYR A 122 -11.78 13.20 -6.15
CA TYR A 122 -12.26 13.69 -4.85
C TYR A 122 -12.79 12.52 -4.04
N SER A 123 -12.44 12.46 -2.76
CA SER A 123 -13.00 11.45 -1.86
C SER A 123 -13.31 12.04 -0.49
N HIS A 124 -14.29 11.41 0.17
CA HIS A 124 -14.66 11.69 1.55
C HIS A 124 -14.76 10.37 2.30
N MET A 125 -14.41 10.38 3.60
CA MET A 125 -14.58 9.22 4.46
C MET A 125 -14.97 9.64 5.87
N TYR A 126 -15.77 8.78 6.51
CA TYR A 126 -16.09 8.80 7.93
C TYR A 126 -15.93 7.40 8.50
N LYS A 127 -15.39 7.29 9.71
CA LYS A 127 -15.22 6.03 10.40
C LYS A 127 -15.34 6.20 11.90
N ASP A 128 -16.24 5.43 12.54
CA ASP A 128 -16.21 5.17 13.96
C ASP A 128 -15.07 4.18 14.29
N ILE A 129 -14.44 4.35 15.45
CA ILE A 129 -13.33 3.51 15.88
C ILE A 129 -13.76 2.75 17.13
N GLN A 130 -14.12 1.48 16.97
CA GLN A 130 -14.64 0.65 18.03
C GLN A 130 -13.56 0.12 18.98
N THR A 131 -12.34 -0.16 18.49
CA THR A 131 -11.33 -0.84 19.31
C THR A 131 -9.96 -0.18 19.21
N GLY A 132 -9.16 -0.35 20.27
CA GLY A 132 -7.73 -0.12 20.24
C GLY A 132 -6.98 -1.10 19.35
N VAL A 133 -5.67 -1.24 19.55
CA VAL A 133 -4.79 -2.13 18.77
C VAL A 133 -5.22 -3.59 18.88
N ARG A 134 -5.73 -3.99 20.04
CA ARG A 134 -6.34 -5.29 20.31
C ARG A 134 -7.82 -5.11 20.66
N GLN A 135 -8.63 -6.16 20.51
CA GLN A 135 -10.09 -6.13 20.76
C GLN A 135 -10.49 -5.99 22.23
N LYS A 136 -9.56 -5.89 23.17
CA LYS A 136 -9.87 -5.73 24.59
C LYS A 136 -10.19 -4.28 24.97
N THR A 137 -9.57 -3.31 24.31
CA THR A 137 -9.83 -1.89 24.54
C THR A 137 -10.96 -1.42 23.63
N VAL A 138 -12.03 -0.91 24.23
CA VAL A 138 -13.28 -0.53 23.54
C VAL A 138 -13.47 0.97 23.58
N PHE A 139 -13.81 1.55 22.45
CA PHE A 139 -14.16 2.95 22.30
C PHE A 139 -15.63 3.07 21.91
N GLY A 140 -16.34 4.05 22.44
CA GLY A 140 -17.75 4.27 22.18
C GLY A 140 -18.07 5.60 21.50
N GLU A 141 -17.11 6.54 21.46
CA GLU A 141 -17.32 7.88 20.90
C GLU A 141 -16.19 8.32 19.96
N LYS A 142 -15.07 7.60 19.97
CA LYS A 142 -13.91 7.90 19.13
C LYS A 142 -14.22 7.72 17.65
N HIS A 143 -13.91 8.74 16.83
CA HIS A 143 -14.16 8.65 15.38
C HIS A 143 -13.14 9.46 14.58
N ARG A 144 -13.16 9.25 13.26
CA ARG A 144 -12.28 9.92 12.29
C ARG A 144 -13.07 10.24 11.03
N TYR A 145 -12.81 11.40 10.45
CA TYR A 145 -13.36 11.79 9.15
C TYR A 145 -12.34 12.59 8.34
N GLY A 146 -12.54 12.62 7.03
CA GLY A 146 -11.61 13.35 6.17
C GLY A 146 -12.04 13.40 4.71
N HIS A 147 -11.30 14.19 3.95
CA HIS A 147 -11.49 14.32 2.51
C HIS A 147 -10.14 14.42 1.81
N SER A 148 -10.14 14.14 0.51
CA SER A 148 -8.94 14.23 -0.31
C SER A 148 -9.26 14.78 -1.70
N LEU A 149 -8.29 15.50 -2.27
CA LEU A 149 -8.31 15.99 -3.64
C LEU A 149 -7.01 15.58 -4.32
N MET A 150 -7.10 14.87 -5.45
CA MET A 150 -5.93 14.30 -6.12
C MET A 150 -5.98 14.52 -7.64
N PRO A 151 -5.38 15.59 -8.18
CA PRO A 151 -5.05 15.68 -9.59
C PRO A 151 -4.02 14.63 -9.99
N SER A 152 -4.13 14.10 -11.19
CA SER A 152 -3.26 13.07 -11.75
C SER A 152 -2.96 13.29 -13.23
N LEU A 153 -1.83 12.74 -13.68
CA LEU A 153 -1.36 12.78 -15.06
C LEU A 153 -0.88 11.38 -15.46
N GLU A 154 -1.33 10.92 -16.63
CA GLU A 154 -0.84 9.71 -17.29
C GLU A 154 -0.38 10.06 -18.70
N TYR A 155 0.84 9.70 -19.05
CA TYR A 155 1.40 9.84 -20.39
C TYR A 155 2.04 8.54 -20.83
N SER A 156 1.83 8.15 -22.07
CA SER A 156 2.57 7.06 -22.68
C SER A 156 2.77 7.30 -24.18
N LYS A 157 3.96 6.92 -24.66
CA LYS A 157 4.32 6.98 -26.07
C LYS A 157 5.28 5.85 -26.41
N ARG A 158 4.92 5.11 -27.47
CA ARG A 158 5.82 4.15 -28.12
C ARG A 158 6.60 4.85 -29.22
N ASN A 159 7.84 4.42 -29.40
CA ASN A 159 8.78 5.03 -30.37
C ASN A 159 8.89 6.55 -30.21
N LEU A 160 9.05 7.01 -28.95
CA LEU A 160 9.23 8.43 -28.66
C LEU A 160 10.62 8.87 -29.14
N LEU A 161 10.67 9.85 -30.05
CA LEU A 161 11.87 10.43 -30.67
C LEU A 161 12.65 9.45 -31.56
N VAL A 162 12.87 8.21 -31.14
CA VAL A 162 13.57 7.15 -31.87
C VAL A 162 12.80 5.85 -31.82
N GLU A 163 12.97 5.02 -32.83
CA GLU A 163 12.38 3.69 -32.88
C GLU A 163 12.90 2.83 -31.73
N GLY A 164 12.02 2.04 -31.09
CA GLY A 164 12.35 1.20 -29.95
C GLY A 164 12.26 1.88 -28.58
N LEU A 165 12.21 3.22 -28.49
CA LEU A 165 12.09 3.92 -27.22
C LEU A 165 10.62 4.08 -26.80
N ASN A 166 10.22 3.41 -25.73
CA ASN A 166 8.86 3.47 -25.18
C ASN A 166 8.90 4.11 -23.80
N VAL A 167 8.08 5.14 -23.58
CA VAL A 167 8.06 5.90 -22.34
C VAL A 167 6.66 5.86 -21.73
N VAL A 168 6.61 5.66 -20.40
CA VAL A 168 5.40 5.76 -19.59
C VAL A 168 5.73 6.65 -18.39
N LEU A 169 4.89 7.68 -18.20
CA LEU A 169 4.95 8.58 -17.05
C LEU A 169 3.60 8.59 -16.35
N THR A 170 3.61 8.43 -15.04
CA THR A 170 2.45 8.70 -14.19
C THR A 170 2.85 9.65 -13.07
N ALA A 171 1.98 10.59 -12.74
CA ALA A 171 2.18 11.50 -11.62
C ALA A 171 0.85 11.81 -10.95
N ASN A 172 0.87 12.01 -9.65
CA ASN A 172 -0.25 12.56 -8.91
C ASN A 172 0.23 13.42 -7.74
N TYR A 173 -0.63 14.36 -7.38
CA TYR A 173 -0.52 15.13 -6.15
C TYR A 173 -1.79 14.88 -5.34
N ASN A 174 -1.66 14.43 -4.11
CA ASN A 174 -2.79 14.17 -3.23
C ASN A 174 -2.70 15.10 -2.01
N ARG A 175 -3.65 16.01 -1.90
CA ARG A 175 -3.90 16.78 -0.69
C ARG A 175 -5.05 16.15 0.06
N ASN A 176 -4.79 15.64 1.26
CA ASN A 176 -5.83 15.09 2.11
C ASN A 176 -5.79 15.72 3.50
N SER A 177 -6.98 15.87 4.08
CA SER A 177 -7.18 16.38 5.44
C SER A 177 -7.97 15.33 6.21
N THR A 178 -7.46 14.92 7.37
CA THR A 178 -8.09 13.96 8.27
C THR A 178 -8.21 14.56 9.65
N VAL A 179 -9.37 14.41 10.28
CA VAL A 179 -9.62 14.85 11.65
C VAL A 179 -9.83 13.63 12.52
N ASN A 180 -9.02 13.51 13.58
CA ASN A 180 -9.18 12.53 14.64
C ASN A 180 -9.88 13.18 15.84
N VAL A 181 -10.91 12.52 16.35
CA VAL A 181 -11.70 13.00 17.48
C VAL A 181 -11.72 11.93 18.57
N ASP A 182 -11.21 12.28 19.73
CA ASP A 182 -11.24 11.49 20.96
C ASP A 182 -11.39 12.45 22.15
N THR A 183 -12.62 12.89 22.37
CA THR A 183 -12.97 13.87 23.41
C THR A 183 -13.96 13.33 24.43
N ALA A 184 -14.20 12.01 24.38
CA ALA A 184 -15.14 11.31 25.26
C ALA A 184 -14.81 11.51 26.74
N ARG A 185 -15.84 11.57 27.56
CA ARG A 185 -15.74 11.63 29.03
C ARG A 185 -15.98 10.29 29.71
N TYR A 186 -16.30 9.25 28.91
CA TYR A 186 -16.60 7.91 29.38
C TYR A 186 -15.70 6.89 28.69
N GLN A 187 -15.34 5.85 29.43
CA GLN A 187 -14.77 4.62 28.88
C GLN A 187 -15.87 3.60 28.73
N TYR A 188 -15.84 2.82 27.68
CA TYR A 188 -16.82 1.78 27.37
C TYR A 188 -16.22 0.39 27.51
N ASN A 189 -17.08 -0.60 27.75
CA ASN A 189 -16.75 -2.01 27.58
C ASN A 189 -17.60 -2.64 26.46
N TRP A 190 -17.37 -3.90 26.17
CA TRP A 190 -18.07 -4.61 25.09
C TRP A 190 -19.57 -4.83 25.33
N LEU A 191 -20.06 -4.67 26.56
CA LEU A 191 -21.49 -4.72 26.90
C LEU A 191 -22.18 -3.37 26.72
N GLY A 192 -21.43 -2.32 26.35
CA GLY A 192 -21.93 -0.95 26.26
C GLY A 192 -22.04 -0.26 27.62
N GLU A 193 -21.56 -0.90 28.68
CA GLU A 193 -21.45 -0.25 29.98
C GLU A 193 -20.37 0.84 29.92
N ARG A 194 -20.55 1.92 30.66
CA ARG A 194 -19.65 3.06 30.67
C ARG A 194 -19.23 3.46 32.07
N HIS A 195 -18.01 3.94 32.18
CA HIS A 195 -17.42 4.47 33.40
C HIS A 195 -16.84 5.86 33.11
N GLU A 196 -17.09 6.82 33.98
CA GLU A 196 -16.61 8.18 33.81
C GLU A 196 -15.07 8.23 33.93
N LEU A 197 -14.44 8.95 33.00
CA LEU A 197 -12.98 9.12 32.98
C LEU A 197 -12.57 10.31 33.86
N ASN A 198 -11.46 10.18 34.58
CA ASN A 198 -10.85 11.28 35.33
C ASN A 198 -10.34 12.42 34.43
N SER A 199 -9.99 12.08 33.17
CA SER A 199 -9.60 13.01 32.11
C SER A 199 -10.26 12.62 30.81
N PRO A 200 -10.66 13.56 29.93
CA PRO A 200 -11.24 13.23 28.65
C PRO A 200 -10.30 12.39 27.76
N GLY A 201 -10.89 11.65 26.80
CA GLY A 201 -10.21 10.83 25.81
C GLY A 201 -10.19 9.34 26.18
N GLU A 202 -10.75 8.50 25.32
CA GLU A 202 -10.79 7.03 25.49
C GLU A 202 -9.41 6.39 25.30
N GLN A 203 -8.61 6.90 24.36
CA GLN A 203 -7.22 6.54 24.11
C GLN A 203 -6.27 7.70 24.46
N SER A 204 -6.53 8.85 23.84
CA SER A 204 -5.77 10.09 24.05
C SER A 204 -6.68 11.29 23.81
N TYR A 205 -6.68 12.25 24.75
CA TYR A 205 -7.50 13.45 24.56
C TYR A 205 -7.02 14.23 23.35
N GLN A 206 -7.72 14.09 22.22
CA GLN A 206 -7.36 14.76 20.97
C GLN A 206 -8.56 15.23 20.16
N TYR A 207 -8.38 16.34 19.49
CA TYR A 207 -9.21 16.84 18.41
C TYR A 207 -8.25 17.49 17.42
N THR A 208 -7.70 16.68 16.53
CA THR A 208 -6.54 17.04 15.70
C THR A 208 -6.83 16.88 14.23
N ARG A 209 -6.55 17.92 13.45
CA ARG A 209 -6.56 17.89 12.00
C ARG A 209 -5.15 17.65 11.49
N SER A 210 -4.99 16.63 10.64
CA SER A 210 -3.76 16.31 9.93
C SER A 210 -3.94 16.63 8.44
N ASP A 211 -3.25 17.66 7.98
CA ASP A 211 -3.20 18.04 6.57
C ASP A 211 -1.96 17.42 5.92
N ASN A 212 -2.17 16.60 4.87
CA ASN A 212 -1.12 15.89 4.18
C ASN A 212 -1.00 16.33 2.72
N ASP A 213 0.22 16.60 2.29
CA ASP A 213 0.59 16.88 0.90
C ASP A 213 1.49 15.75 0.38
N ASN A 214 1.01 15.02 -0.64
CA ASN A 214 1.70 13.85 -1.18
C ASN A 214 1.94 14.01 -2.67
N TRP A 215 3.19 13.88 -3.12
CA TRP A 215 3.55 13.76 -4.51
C TRP A 215 3.99 12.34 -4.82
N ASN A 216 3.50 11.76 -5.89
CA ASN A 216 3.98 10.50 -6.41
C ASN A 216 4.20 10.62 -7.91
N GLY A 217 5.28 10.01 -8.39
CA GLY A 217 5.61 9.98 -9.79
C GLY A 217 6.36 8.70 -10.16
N THR A 218 6.07 8.16 -11.34
CA THR A 218 6.77 7.01 -11.89
C THR A 218 7.10 7.30 -13.35
N LEU A 219 8.37 7.16 -13.71
CA LEU A 219 8.85 7.24 -15.07
C LEU A 219 9.50 5.91 -15.44
N THR A 220 9.01 5.29 -16.52
CA THR A 220 9.63 4.10 -17.11
C THR A 220 9.96 4.37 -18.56
N ALA A 221 11.20 4.16 -18.94
CA ALA A 221 11.68 4.23 -20.32
C ALA A 221 12.31 2.88 -20.69
N ASN A 222 11.76 2.25 -21.73
CA ASN A 222 12.25 0.99 -22.29
C ASN A 222 12.80 1.27 -23.68
N TYR A 223 14.06 0.91 -23.90
CA TYR A 223 14.73 1.06 -25.19
C TYR A 223 15.11 -0.31 -25.74
N ASN A 224 14.45 -0.71 -26.82
CA ASN A 224 14.72 -1.95 -27.54
C ASN A 224 15.70 -1.66 -28.68
N ILE A 225 16.81 -2.38 -28.72
CA ILE A 225 17.76 -2.36 -29.82
C ILE A 225 17.67 -3.72 -30.51
N GLY A 226 17.09 -3.72 -31.71
CA GLY A 226 16.73 -4.95 -32.39
C GLY A 226 15.75 -5.79 -31.55
N GLN A 227 15.87 -7.12 -31.65
CA GLN A 227 15.00 -8.06 -30.90
C GLN A 227 15.67 -8.63 -29.65
N ALA A 228 16.99 -8.45 -29.54
CA ALA A 228 17.78 -9.12 -28.51
C ALA A 228 18.08 -8.27 -27.28
N HIS A 229 18.08 -6.95 -27.41
CA HIS A 229 18.57 -6.07 -26.34
C HIS A 229 17.46 -5.14 -25.84
N LEU A 230 17.24 -5.14 -24.53
CA LEU A 230 16.31 -4.25 -23.86
C LEU A 230 17.01 -3.54 -22.70
N PHE A 231 17.07 -2.22 -22.78
CA PHE A 231 17.47 -1.36 -21.68
C PHE A 231 16.22 -0.77 -21.02
N THR A 232 16.16 -0.79 -19.70
CA THR A 232 15.06 -0.18 -18.94
C THR A 232 15.62 0.79 -17.93
N PHE A 233 15.15 2.03 -18.00
CA PHE A 233 15.27 3.02 -16.93
C PHE A 233 13.95 3.11 -16.20
N ASN A 234 13.98 3.07 -14.87
CA ASN A 234 12.81 3.27 -14.02
C ASN A 234 13.16 4.24 -12.90
N ASN A 235 12.28 5.20 -12.66
CA ASN A 235 12.38 6.09 -11.50
C ASN A 235 11.03 6.17 -10.80
N VAL A 236 11.04 5.96 -9.49
CA VAL A 236 9.87 6.13 -8.62
C VAL A 236 10.21 7.21 -7.60
N PHE A 237 9.43 8.26 -7.60
CA PHE A 237 9.51 9.37 -6.66
C PHE A 237 8.25 9.42 -5.81
N SER A 238 8.41 9.58 -4.50
CA SER A 238 7.33 9.93 -3.60
C SER A 238 7.79 10.96 -2.57
N SER A 239 6.89 11.90 -2.26
CA SER A 239 7.09 12.90 -1.22
C SER A 239 5.83 12.98 -0.38
N PHE A 240 6.01 13.04 0.92
CA PHE A 240 4.95 13.19 1.92
C PHE A 240 5.32 14.34 2.85
N ARG A 241 4.34 15.18 3.16
CA ARG A 241 4.45 16.21 4.20
C ARG A 241 3.15 16.25 4.98
N ARG A 242 3.24 16.16 6.31
CA ARG A 242 2.10 16.28 7.23
C ARG A 242 2.28 17.49 8.13
N HIS A 243 1.20 18.21 8.28
CA HIS A 243 1.06 19.29 9.23
C HIS A 243 -0.13 18.99 10.14
N ASN A 244 0.11 18.94 11.44
CA ASN A 244 -0.94 18.74 12.41
C ASN A 244 -1.41 20.08 12.98
N THR A 245 -2.68 20.16 13.31
CA THR A 245 -3.28 21.32 13.99
C THR A 245 -4.23 20.81 15.06
N SER A 246 -3.89 21.01 16.32
CA SER A 246 -4.82 20.77 17.41
C SER A 246 -5.97 21.78 17.34
N LEU A 247 -7.20 21.27 17.37
CA LEU A 247 -8.43 22.06 17.45
C LEU A 247 -8.87 22.25 18.91
N LEU A 248 -8.14 21.67 19.87
CA LEU A 248 -8.26 21.95 21.29
C LEU A 248 -7.60 23.27 21.66
N ALA A 249 -7.93 23.79 22.83
CA ALA A 249 -7.32 25.02 23.35
C ALA A 249 -5.83 24.89 23.63
N VAL A 250 -5.38 23.70 24.05
CA VAL A 250 -3.98 23.37 24.29
C VAL A 250 -3.38 22.78 23.03
N LYS A 251 -2.29 23.36 22.54
CA LYS A 251 -1.55 22.89 21.37
C LYS A 251 -0.36 22.06 21.82
N GLU A 252 -0.12 20.96 21.14
CA GLU A 252 1.08 20.16 21.35
C GLU A 252 2.29 20.79 20.63
N GLN A 253 3.47 20.68 21.23
CA GLN A 253 4.72 21.19 20.62
C GLN A 253 5.02 20.52 19.28
N THR A 254 4.66 19.23 19.13
CA THR A 254 4.86 18.47 17.91
C THR A 254 4.04 18.97 16.71
N ASP A 255 2.94 19.69 16.95
CA ASP A 255 2.09 20.26 15.90
C ASP A 255 2.81 21.32 15.07
N ALA A 256 3.75 22.05 15.66
CA ALA A 256 4.53 23.08 14.98
C ALA A 256 5.61 22.49 14.03
N ILE A 257 5.93 21.20 14.15
CA ILE A 257 7.01 20.55 13.42
C ILE A 257 6.42 19.64 12.35
N ALA A 258 6.55 20.06 11.08
CA ALA A 258 6.09 19.25 9.97
C ALA A 258 6.83 17.90 9.87
N LYS A 259 6.11 16.82 9.60
CA LYS A 259 6.62 15.49 9.32
C LYS A 259 6.79 15.34 7.81
N GLU A 260 8.00 15.03 7.36
CA GLU A 260 8.33 14.98 5.94
C GLU A 260 9.09 13.69 5.58
N THR A 261 8.78 13.13 4.41
CA THR A 261 9.64 12.13 3.78
C THR A 261 9.68 12.34 2.27
N ARG A 262 10.84 12.09 1.68
CA ARG A 262 11.04 12.08 0.22
C ARG A 262 11.81 10.83 -0.13
N LYS A 263 11.22 10.00 -0.98
CA LYS A 263 11.83 8.76 -1.47
C LYS A 263 12.07 8.89 -2.97
N ASN A 264 13.24 8.48 -3.39
CA ASN A 264 13.57 8.34 -4.80
C ASN A 264 14.27 7.00 -5.02
N ILE A 265 13.74 6.20 -5.92
CA ILE A 265 14.31 4.91 -6.30
C ILE A 265 14.54 4.94 -7.80
N THR A 266 15.80 4.88 -8.18
CA THR A 266 16.21 4.85 -9.59
C THR A 266 16.75 3.47 -9.92
N GLY A 267 16.22 2.83 -10.96
CA GLY A 267 16.65 1.53 -11.44
C GLY A 267 17.12 1.59 -12.88
N LEU A 268 18.18 0.86 -13.17
CA LEU A 268 18.66 0.57 -14.52
C LEU A 268 18.71 -0.94 -14.69
N SER A 269 18.21 -1.44 -15.80
CA SER A 269 18.34 -2.85 -16.14
C SER A 269 18.71 -3.03 -17.61
N TYR A 270 19.45 -4.09 -17.88
CA TYR A 270 19.73 -4.59 -19.19
C TYR A 270 19.27 -6.03 -19.30
N ARG A 271 18.54 -6.37 -20.36
CA ARG A 271 18.13 -7.72 -20.68
C ARG A 271 18.64 -8.10 -22.05
N LEU A 272 19.29 -9.26 -22.12
CA LEU A 272 19.72 -9.93 -23.33
C LEU A 272 18.81 -11.11 -23.63
N MET A 273 18.25 -11.14 -24.84
CA MET A 273 17.33 -12.17 -25.34
C MET A 273 17.77 -12.62 -26.73
N PRO A 274 18.89 -13.35 -26.88
CA PRO A 274 19.45 -13.70 -28.20
C PRO A 274 18.65 -14.79 -28.91
N SER A 275 17.80 -15.50 -28.16
CA SER A 275 16.92 -16.54 -28.71
C SER A 275 15.67 -16.71 -27.82
N GLU A 276 14.68 -17.42 -28.30
CA GLU A 276 13.51 -17.81 -27.51
C GLU A 276 13.84 -18.80 -26.39
N ARG A 277 15.02 -19.48 -26.48
CA ARG A 277 15.42 -20.50 -25.51
C ARG A 277 15.95 -19.97 -24.20
N TRP A 278 16.57 -18.79 -24.19
CA TRP A 278 17.11 -18.24 -22.97
C TRP A 278 17.17 -16.71 -22.98
N ASN A 279 17.08 -16.15 -21.83
CA ASN A 279 17.36 -14.73 -21.59
C ASN A 279 18.03 -14.55 -20.23
N ILE A 280 18.81 -13.48 -20.14
CA ILE A 280 19.42 -13.02 -18.90
C ILE A 280 19.18 -11.54 -18.73
N SER A 281 18.93 -11.12 -17.51
CA SER A 281 18.85 -9.71 -17.13
C SER A 281 19.72 -9.41 -15.93
N VAL A 282 20.35 -8.24 -15.95
CA VAL A 282 21.08 -7.67 -14.82
C VAL A 282 20.52 -6.29 -14.52
N PHE A 283 20.52 -5.90 -13.24
CA PHE A 283 19.97 -4.62 -12.85
C PHE A 283 20.63 -4.07 -11.60
N GLY A 284 20.62 -2.74 -11.50
CA GLY A 284 21.01 -1.98 -10.32
C GLY A 284 19.92 -1.02 -9.92
N LYS A 285 19.77 -0.79 -8.61
CA LYS A 285 18.79 0.14 -8.03
C LYS A 285 19.49 1.04 -7.02
N TYR A 286 19.26 2.34 -7.13
CA TYR A 286 19.70 3.32 -6.14
C TYR A 286 18.49 3.80 -5.34
N TYR A 287 18.54 3.59 -4.04
CA TYR A 287 17.52 3.99 -3.08
C TYR A 287 18.00 5.23 -2.33
N ARG A 288 17.17 6.26 -2.26
CA ARG A 288 17.40 7.44 -1.45
C ARG A 288 16.13 7.81 -0.70
N GLN A 289 16.29 8.09 0.60
CA GLN A 289 15.23 8.59 1.45
C GLN A 289 15.74 9.73 2.30
N TYR A 290 15.02 10.85 2.26
CA TYR A 290 15.09 11.93 3.22
C TYR A 290 13.89 11.81 4.15
N VAL A 291 14.12 12.00 5.45
CA VAL A 291 13.08 12.04 6.47
C VAL A 291 13.38 13.20 7.41
N ALA A 292 12.33 13.93 7.83
CA ALA A 292 12.43 14.98 8.85
C ALA A 292 11.12 15.02 9.65
N GLY A 293 11.24 15.29 10.93
CA GLY A 293 10.11 15.39 11.83
C GLY A 293 10.50 15.72 13.27
N PRO A 294 9.53 15.73 14.18
CA PRO A 294 9.80 15.96 15.60
C PRO A 294 10.55 14.78 16.20
N MET A 295 11.53 15.08 17.02
CA MET A 295 12.27 14.11 17.82
C MET A 295 12.38 14.63 19.24
N ALA A 296 12.06 13.80 20.22
CA ALA A 296 12.18 14.16 21.62
C ALA A 296 13.64 14.44 21.99
N THR A 297 13.91 15.56 22.63
CA THR A 297 15.25 15.96 23.12
C THR A 297 15.50 15.53 24.55
N THR A 298 14.42 15.16 25.26
CA THR A 298 14.46 14.68 26.64
C THR A 298 13.95 13.24 26.73
N ALA A 299 14.46 12.48 27.71
CA ALA A 299 14.02 11.11 27.97
C ALA A 299 12.53 11.01 28.38
N THR A 300 11.97 12.10 28.88
CA THR A 300 10.55 12.22 29.28
C THR A 300 9.62 12.58 28.12
N GLY A 301 10.16 12.92 26.95
CA GLY A 301 9.36 13.38 25.81
C GLY A 301 8.66 14.71 26.05
N SER A 302 9.24 15.60 26.89
CA SER A 302 8.65 16.91 27.20
C SER A 302 9.01 18.01 26.20
N ASP A 303 10.12 17.85 25.48
CA ASP A 303 10.59 18.80 24.49
C ASP A 303 10.91 18.11 23.19
N TYR A 304 10.63 18.79 22.08
CA TYR A 304 10.84 18.28 20.72
C TYR A 304 11.58 19.28 19.85
N GLU A 305 12.49 18.78 19.04
CA GLU A 305 13.12 19.56 17.98
C GLU A 305 12.96 18.89 16.61
N ARG A 306 13.08 19.71 15.56
CA ARG A 306 13.07 19.18 14.19
C ARG A 306 14.40 18.50 13.88
N THR A 307 14.34 17.20 13.67
CA THR A 307 15.47 16.39 13.23
C THR A 307 15.28 15.93 11.79
N SER A 308 16.39 15.73 11.06
CA SER A 308 16.35 15.20 9.71
C SER A 308 17.44 14.16 9.46
N ARG A 309 17.15 13.23 8.58
CA ARG A 309 18.06 12.13 8.21
C ARG A 309 17.99 11.85 6.71
N ASN A 310 19.16 11.55 6.13
CA ASN A 310 19.29 11.02 4.77
C ASN A 310 19.81 9.59 4.83
N VAL A 311 19.18 8.71 4.05
CA VAL A 311 19.60 7.32 3.90
C VAL A 311 19.71 7.01 2.41
N SER A 312 20.77 6.34 2.00
CA SER A 312 20.92 5.83 0.64
C SER A 312 21.48 4.42 0.65
N SER A 313 21.12 3.63 -0.35
CA SER A 313 21.57 2.25 -0.50
C SER A 313 21.59 1.83 -1.97
N TRP A 314 22.43 0.85 -2.29
CA TRP A 314 22.51 0.26 -3.61
C TRP A 314 22.05 -1.19 -3.56
N GLY A 315 21.00 -1.50 -4.33
CA GLY A 315 20.56 -2.86 -4.61
C GLY A 315 20.98 -3.28 -6.00
N TYR A 316 21.12 -4.57 -6.22
CA TYR A 316 21.48 -5.13 -7.51
C TYR A 316 20.98 -6.57 -7.62
N GLY A 317 20.92 -7.07 -8.83
CA GLY A 317 20.52 -8.45 -9.05
C GLY A 317 20.70 -8.90 -10.48
N ALA A 318 20.49 -10.20 -10.65
CA ALA A 318 20.46 -10.86 -11.93
C ALA A 318 19.35 -11.91 -11.97
N ALA A 319 18.78 -12.12 -13.16
CA ALA A 319 17.80 -13.18 -13.39
C ALA A 319 18.02 -13.82 -14.74
N GLY A 320 17.93 -15.16 -14.80
CA GLY A 320 18.05 -15.93 -16.01
C GLY A 320 16.86 -16.85 -16.19
N THR A 321 16.45 -17.05 -17.44
CA THR A 321 15.45 -18.05 -17.85
C THR A 321 16.03 -18.88 -18.96
N CYS A 322 15.88 -20.20 -18.86
CA CYS A 322 16.33 -21.14 -19.87
C CYS A 322 15.27 -22.22 -20.10
N PHE A 323 14.93 -22.48 -21.35
CA PHE A 323 14.20 -23.67 -21.78
C PHE A 323 15.20 -24.79 -22.06
N ILE A 324 15.37 -25.70 -21.10
CA ILE A 324 16.24 -26.88 -21.25
C ILE A 324 15.66 -27.83 -22.34
N LEU A 325 14.34 -27.97 -22.31
CA LEU A 325 13.51 -28.60 -23.36
C LEU A 325 12.41 -27.60 -23.73
N PRO A 326 11.77 -27.75 -24.90
CA PRO A 326 10.62 -26.87 -25.24
C PRO A 326 9.54 -26.83 -24.17
N GLU A 327 9.36 -27.93 -23.43
CA GLU A 327 8.36 -28.12 -22.40
C GLU A 327 8.89 -27.77 -20.97
N LEU A 328 10.23 -27.73 -20.79
CA LEU A 328 10.87 -27.59 -19.48
C LEU A 328 11.62 -26.25 -19.37
N GLN A 329 11.09 -25.35 -18.54
CA GLN A 329 11.67 -24.03 -18.27
C GLN A 329 12.27 -24.00 -16.87
N VAL A 330 13.46 -23.41 -16.75
CA VAL A 330 14.12 -23.11 -15.48
C VAL A 330 14.35 -21.61 -15.39
N LYS A 331 14.01 -21.01 -14.24
CA LYS A 331 14.28 -19.61 -13.90
C LYS A 331 15.06 -19.56 -12.61
N LEU A 332 16.13 -18.77 -12.60
CA LEU A 332 16.93 -18.47 -11.42
C LEU A 332 17.06 -16.97 -11.28
N SER A 333 16.89 -16.45 -10.07
CA SER A 333 17.11 -15.04 -9.78
C SER A 333 17.76 -14.83 -8.43
N TYR A 334 18.64 -13.84 -8.38
CA TYR A 334 19.20 -13.30 -7.15
C TYR A 334 19.02 -11.79 -7.12
N GLU A 335 18.64 -11.26 -5.96
CA GLU A 335 18.52 -9.83 -5.73
C GLU A 335 18.98 -9.44 -4.32
N LYS A 336 19.87 -8.46 -4.24
CA LYS A 336 20.10 -7.65 -3.04
C LYS A 336 19.10 -6.50 -3.06
N ALA A 337 18.09 -6.55 -2.22
CA ALA A 337 17.00 -5.57 -2.17
C ALA A 337 16.98 -4.80 -0.85
N TYR A 338 16.48 -3.56 -0.90
CA TYR A 338 16.22 -2.72 0.27
C TYR A 338 14.74 -2.33 0.33
N ARG A 339 14.18 -2.31 1.55
CA ARG A 339 12.87 -1.74 1.82
C ARG A 339 13.03 -0.49 2.68
N LEU A 340 12.68 0.64 2.12
CA LEU A 340 12.66 1.90 2.86
C LEU A 340 11.47 1.92 3.82
N PRO A 341 11.62 2.44 5.06
CA PRO A 341 10.52 2.54 6.01
C PRO A 341 9.31 3.27 5.45
N THR A 342 8.12 2.87 5.88
CA THR A 342 6.87 3.54 5.53
C THR A 342 6.67 4.81 6.35
N ILE A 343 5.62 5.58 6.02
CA ILE A 343 5.24 6.79 6.76
C ILE A 343 4.79 6.43 8.16
N GLU A 344 4.00 5.37 8.28
CA GLU A 344 3.47 4.86 9.56
C GLU A 344 4.60 4.36 10.46
N GLU A 345 5.58 3.65 9.90
CA GLU A 345 6.74 3.16 10.66
C GLU A 345 7.59 4.30 11.20
N MET A 346 7.68 5.43 10.49
CA MET A 346 8.47 6.60 10.90
C MET A 346 7.72 7.61 11.76
N PHE A 347 6.43 7.79 11.55
CA PHE A 347 5.66 8.87 12.17
C PHE A 347 4.40 8.40 12.91
N GLY A 348 4.02 7.12 12.80
CA GLY A 348 2.76 6.60 13.33
C GLY A 348 1.54 7.07 12.53
N ASP A 349 0.36 6.77 13.06
CA ASP A 349 -0.92 7.13 12.46
C ASP A 349 -1.63 8.30 13.16
N GLU A 350 -0.97 8.94 14.14
CA GLU A 350 -1.48 10.01 15.00
C GLU A 350 -2.59 9.56 15.97
N ASP A 351 -2.68 8.26 16.23
CA ASP A 351 -3.74 7.70 17.03
C ASP A 351 -3.28 6.52 17.89
N LEU A 352 -3.18 5.36 17.30
CA LEU A 352 -2.88 4.09 17.99
C LEU A 352 -1.44 3.61 17.76
N GLU A 353 -0.72 4.23 16.84
CA GLU A 353 0.62 3.82 16.43
C GLU A 353 1.60 4.98 16.58
N SER A 354 2.71 4.70 17.25
CA SER A 354 3.83 5.62 17.37
C SER A 354 4.96 5.20 16.43
N GLY A 355 5.45 6.12 15.63
CA GLY A 355 6.56 5.90 14.72
C GLY A 355 7.93 6.15 15.36
N ASP A 356 8.98 5.73 14.67
CA ASP A 356 10.37 6.03 15.01
C ASP A 356 11.14 6.50 13.77
N ILE A 357 11.52 7.77 13.71
CA ILE A 357 12.31 8.37 12.64
C ILE A 357 13.71 7.74 12.50
N GLY A 358 14.19 7.07 13.54
CA GLY A 358 15.46 6.35 13.60
C GLY A 358 15.47 4.99 12.89
N ILE A 359 14.31 4.47 12.46
CA ILE A 359 14.20 3.18 11.78
C ILE A 359 15.08 3.12 10.54
N ARG A 360 15.89 2.04 10.45
CA ARG A 360 16.75 1.77 9.30
C ARG A 360 16.01 0.99 8.22
N PRO A 361 16.36 1.19 6.93
CA PRO A 361 15.86 0.33 5.86
C PRO A 361 16.21 -1.13 6.11
N GLU A 362 15.23 -1.99 5.88
CA GLU A 362 15.50 -3.42 5.83
C GLU A 362 16.32 -3.75 4.58
N ASN A 363 17.21 -4.71 4.69
CA ASN A 363 17.92 -5.24 3.53
C ASN A 363 17.80 -6.76 3.45
N SER A 364 17.71 -7.30 2.24
CA SER A 364 17.53 -8.72 2.04
C SER A 364 18.32 -9.25 0.87
N ASP A 365 18.87 -10.44 1.05
CA ASP A 365 19.42 -11.27 -0.01
C ASP A 365 18.34 -12.29 -0.41
N ASN A 366 17.88 -12.25 -1.66
CA ASN A 366 16.77 -13.05 -2.16
C ASN A 366 17.27 -13.96 -3.28
N LEU A 367 17.11 -15.28 -3.12
CA LEU A 367 17.39 -16.28 -4.14
C LEU A 367 16.10 -17.04 -4.46
N ASN A 368 15.73 -17.11 -5.73
CA ASN A 368 14.55 -17.83 -6.19
C ASN A 368 14.93 -18.77 -7.32
N LEU A 369 14.47 -20.01 -7.22
CA LEU A 369 14.53 -21.01 -8.27
C LEU A 369 13.10 -21.43 -8.63
N ASN A 370 12.77 -21.40 -9.91
CA ASN A 370 11.49 -21.87 -10.42
C ASN A 370 11.74 -22.85 -11.57
N ILE A 371 11.04 -23.99 -11.54
CA ILE A 371 11.07 -25.00 -12.59
C ILE A 371 9.63 -25.25 -13.00
N SER A 372 9.33 -25.09 -14.28
CA SER A 372 8.01 -25.38 -14.82
C SER A 372 8.09 -26.29 -16.03
N TRP A 373 7.16 -27.22 -16.10
CA TRP A 373 7.01 -28.16 -17.20
C TRP A 373 5.58 -28.12 -17.76
N SER A 374 5.47 -28.12 -19.08
CA SER A 374 4.18 -28.15 -19.77
C SER A 374 4.19 -29.24 -20.84
N GLY A 375 3.31 -30.22 -20.72
CA GLY A 375 3.18 -31.31 -21.67
C GLY A 375 1.78 -31.45 -22.24
N LYS A 376 1.69 -31.86 -23.51
CA LYS A 376 0.42 -32.16 -24.16
C LYS A 376 0.50 -33.56 -24.76
N MET A 377 -0.50 -34.39 -24.46
CA MET A 377 -0.61 -35.76 -24.98
C MET A 377 -2.05 -35.99 -25.46
N GLY A 378 -2.27 -35.90 -26.77
CA GLY A 378 -3.59 -35.93 -27.37
C GLY A 378 -4.46 -34.76 -26.84
N ASP A 379 -5.59 -35.11 -26.26
CA ASP A 379 -6.55 -34.15 -25.67
C ASP A 379 -6.21 -33.73 -24.25
N HIS A 380 -5.14 -34.24 -23.66
CA HIS A 380 -4.71 -33.96 -22.29
C HIS A 380 -3.57 -32.95 -22.29
N SER A 381 -3.67 -31.94 -21.45
CA SER A 381 -2.61 -30.95 -21.17
C SER A 381 -2.29 -30.97 -19.69
N LEU A 382 -1.02 -31.06 -19.35
CA LEU A 382 -0.53 -31.01 -17.98
C LEU A 382 0.51 -29.90 -17.84
N TYR A 383 0.34 -29.05 -16.84
CA TYR A 383 1.32 -28.06 -16.41
C TYR A 383 1.70 -28.33 -14.96
N ALA A 384 2.97 -28.40 -14.68
CA ALA A 384 3.51 -28.53 -13.33
C ALA A 384 4.57 -27.46 -13.08
N GLU A 385 4.54 -26.83 -11.92
CA GLU A 385 5.47 -25.78 -11.53
C GLU A 385 5.91 -25.98 -10.08
N GLY A 386 7.21 -25.91 -9.84
CA GLY A 386 7.81 -25.90 -8.51
C GLY A 386 8.69 -24.68 -8.32
N SER A 387 8.59 -24.05 -7.16
CA SER A 387 9.43 -22.88 -6.80
C SER A 387 10.07 -23.07 -5.44
N LEU A 388 11.34 -22.67 -5.33
CA LEU A 388 12.07 -22.54 -4.07
C LEU A 388 12.42 -21.07 -3.84
N VAL A 389 12.17 -20.60 -2.63
CA VAL A 389 12.44 -19.22 -2.20
C VAL A 389 13.36 -19.28 -0.97
N PHE A 390 14.46 -18.58 -1.06
CA PHE A 390 15.34 -18.33 0.06
C PHE A 390 15.52 -16.82 0.24
N ARG A 391 15.26 -16.32 1.45
CA ARG A 391 15.40 -14.90 1.77
C ARG A 391 16.06 -14.72 3.12
N ASP A 392 17.17 -13.99 3.15
CA ASP A 392 17.88 -13.56 4.33
C ASP A 392 17.68 -12.05 4.52
N THR A 393 16.86 -11.68 5.51
CA THR A 393 16.53 -10.28 5.79
C THR A 393 17.20 -9.82 7.06
N LYS A 394 17.91 -8.67 6.98
CA LYS A 394 18.53 -7.97 8.11
C LYS A 394 17.78 -6.66 8.38
N ASP A 395 17.90 -6.16 9.61
CA ASP A 395 17.21 -4.95 10.07
C ASP A 395 15.69 -5.02 9.84
N TYR A 396 15.09 -6.19 10.01
CA TYR A 396 13.65 -6.42 9.84
C TYR A 396 12.86 -5.44 10.72
N ILE A 397 11.90 -4.72 10.13
CA ILE A 397 11.06 -3.79 10.87
C ILE A 397 9.87 -4.56 11.44
N GLN A 398 9.82 -4.63 12.78
CA GLN A 398 8.77 -5.32 13.51
C GLN A 398 7.85 -4.32 14.19
N ARG A 399 6.56 -4.59 14.11
CA ARG A 399 5.52 -3.91 14.86
C ARG A 399 5.34 -4.60 16.20
N ASN A 400 5.48 -3.84 17.28
CA ASN A 400 5.30 -4.31 18.65
C ASN A 400 4.11 -3.63 19.28
N VAL A 401 3.28 -4.36 20.03
CA VAL A 401 2.15 -3.81 20.76
C VAL A 401 2.49 -3.78 22.23
N GLN A 402 2.29 -2.62 22.86
CA GLN A 402 2.57 -2.37 24.26
C GLN A 402 1.28 -2.01 25.00
N ASP A 403 1.13 -2.55 26.20
CA ASP A 403 0.09 -2.13 27.13
C ASP A 403 0.52 -0.85 27.84
N LEU A 404 -0.34 0.14 27.84
CA LEU A 404 -0.19 1.37 28.59
C LEU A 404 -1.06 1.35 29.84
N SER A 405 -0.83 2.27 30.77
CA SER A 405 -1.63 2.42 31.97
C SER A 405 -3.09 2.74 31.64
N GLY A 406 -4.01 2.27 32.48
CA GLY A 406 -5.45 2.51 32.29
C GLY A 406 -6.13 1.61 31.25
N GLY A 407 -5.46 0.55 30.79
CA GLY A 407 -5.99 -0.38 29.78
C GLY A 407 -5.88 0.14 28.35
N ARG A 408 -5.08 1.17 28.11
CA ARG A 408 -4.74 1.68 26.79
C ARG A 408 -3.67 0.81 26.13
N GLU A 409 -3.55 0.92 24.83
CA GLU A 409 -2.57 0.17 24.02
C GLU A 409 -1.95 1.08 22.99
N ASN A 410 -0.68 0.84 22.67
CA ASN A 410 0.03 1.50 21.60
C ASN A 410 0.85 0.50 20.79
N ALA A 411 0.94 0.71 19.49
CA ALA A 411 1.85 -0.02 18.63
C ALA A 411 3.08 0.84 18.31
N THR A 412 4.24 0.23 18.37
CA THR A 412 5.52 0.86 18.03
C THR A 412 6.27 0.03 17.01
N TYR A 413 7.23 0.64 16.34
CA TYR A 413 8.04 -0.02 15.32
C TYR A 413 9.52 0.00 15.72
N THR A 414 10.19 -1.13 15.52
CA THR A 414 11.64 -1.26 15.81
C THR A 414 12.31 -2.13 14.75
N ASN A 415 13.60 -1.91 14.53
CA ASN A 415 14.39 -2.86 13.75
C ASN A 415 14.70 -4.09 14.62
N TYR A 416 14.20 -5.23 14.20
CA TYR A 416 14.50 -6.53 14.79
C TYR A 416 15.56 -7.24 13.94
N GLY A 417 16.62 -7.70 14.53
CA GLY A 417 17.76 -8.41 14.00
C GLY A 417 17.63 -9.00 12.57
N LYS A 418 17.54 -10.31 12.49
CA LYS A 418 17.59 -11.08 11.24
C LYS A 418 16.41 -12.04 11.13
N VAL A 419 15.80 -12.11 9.94
CA VAL A 419 14.74 -13.08 9.62
C VAL A 419 15.14 -13.89 8.40
N LEU A 420 15.21 -15.22 8.57
CA LEU A 420 15.47 -16.16 7.48
C LEU A 420 14.15 -16.80 7.03
N THR A 421 13.82 -16.61 5.77
CA THR A 421 12.64 -17.24 5.16
C THR A 421 13.08 -18.29 4.14
N LYS A 422 12.56 -19.50 4.29
CA LYS A 422 12.67 -20.58 3.31
C LYS A 422 11.27 -21.04 2.96
N GLY A 423 10.98 -21.13 1.67
CA GLY A 423 9.67 -21.51 1.19
C GLY A 423 9.74 -22.35 -0.07
N TYR A 424 8.70 -23.10 -0.30
CA TYR A 424 8.45 -23.79 -1.56
C TYR A 424 6.99 -23.60 -1.98
N ASN A 425 6.76 -23.65 -3.26
CA ASN A 425 5.43 -23.67 -3.86
C ASN A 425 5.38 -24.76 -4.92
N LEU A 426 4.27 -25.49 -4.99
CA LEU A 426 4.00 -26.49 -6.01
C LEU A 426 2.61 -26.23 -6.58
N SER A 427 2.53 -26.15 -7.91
CA SER A 427 1.27 -25.98 -8.65
C SER A 427 1.18 -27.01 -9.76
N VAL A 428 0.03 -27.67 -9.88
CA VAL A 428 -0.27 -28.58 -10.96
C VAL A 428 -1.61 -28.20 -11.56
N ARG A 429 -1.66 -28.09 -12.88
CA ARG A 429 -2.89 -27.84 -13.63
C ARG A 429 -3.06 -28.92 -14.69
N TYR A 430 -4.21 -29.57 -14.67
CA TYR A 430 -4.61 -30.52 -15.69
C TYR A 430 -5.80 -29.97 -16.49
N MET A 431 -5.79 -30.18 -17.79
CA MET A 431 -6.87 -29.77 -18.68
C MET A 431 -7.17 -30.87 -19.69
N PHE A 432 -8.46 -31.18 -19.87
CA PHE A 432 -8.96 -32.15 -20.85
C PHE A 432 -9.88 -31.45 -21.85
N ARG A 433 -9.56 -31.44 -23.12
CA ARG A 433 -10.33 -30.90 -24.26
C ARG A 433 -10.88 -29.48 -24.06
N ASN A 434 -10.25 -28.62 -23.24
CA ASN A 434 -10.79 -27.34 -22.82
C ASN A 434 -12.17 -27.40 -22.12
N VAL A 435 -12.62 -28.57 -21.69
CA VAL A 435 -13.92 -28.78 -21.03
C VAL A 435 -13.76 -28.90 -19.51
N LEU A 436 -12.67 -29.50 -19.07
CA LEU A 436 -12.35 -29.67 -17.65
C LEU A 436 -10.98 -29.06 -17.36
N SER A 437 -10.91 -28.17 -16.38
CA SER A 437 -9.67 -27.62 -15.83
C SER A 437 -9.67 -27.82 -14.30
N VAL A 438 -8.63 -28.44 -13.77
CA VAL A 438 -8.41 -28.68 -12.33
C VAL A 438 -7.03 -28.14 -11.93
#